data_c7336d60e912f44a14c02dde60a4aa18
#
_entry.id   c7336d60e912f44a14c02dde60a4aa18
#
_cell.length_a   1.000
_cell.length_b   1.000
_cell.length_c   1.000
_cell.angle_alpha   90.00
_cell.angle_beta   90.00
_cell.angle_gamma   90.00
#
_symmetry.space_group_name_H-M   'P 1'
#
loop_
_entity.id
_entity.type
_entity.pdbx_description
1 polymer ?
#
loop_
_entity_poly.entity_id
_entity_poly.type
_entity_poly.pdbx_seq_one_letter_code
_entity_poly.pdbx_strand_id
1 'polypeptide(L)'
;MTKLRGIFAATMSILNSDLSLNVDKTIDHAEMLIDQGCHGTAIFGSTGQSQLIPISEKIDLLNKLSKSKYKDKHLIGTGLNSLGETINFMKVASSLNFKKFLIMPPAYYKYGDSEVIEFYTRIINSIPKCKIILYNFEKLCGYKFSVE
;
A
#
# COMPACT_ATOMS: atom_id res chain seq x y z
N MET A 1 -5.57 17.05 9.70
CA MET A 1 -4.62 16.01 9.21
C MET A 1 -3.42 16.69 8.57
N THR A 2 -2.20 16.37 8.97
CA THR A 2 -0.98 16.91 8.36
C THR A 2 -0.87 16.53 6.89
N LYS A 3 -0.53 17.50 6.04
CA LYS A 3 -0.34 17.30 4.59
C LYS A 3 0.88 16.40 4.37
N LEU A 4 0.77 15.37 3.52
CA LEU A 4 1.92 14.58 3.07
C LEU A 4 2.88 15.50 2.30
N ARG A 5 4.15 15.53 2.73
CA ARG A 5 5.21 16.33 2.10
C ARG A 5 6.50 15.54 2.07
N GLY A 6 7.31 15.79 1.05
CA GLY A 6 8.65 15.21 0.94
C GLY A 6 8.73 14.05 -0.07
N ILE A 7 9.84 13.33 -0.02
CA ILE A 7 10.16 12.22 -0.90
C ILE A 7 9.79 10.91 -0.19
N PHE A 8 8.97 10.11 -0.85
CA PHE A 8 8.61 8.76 -0.42
C PHE A 8 9.17 7.77 -1.43
N ALA A 9 10.14 6.97 -1.01
CA ALA A 9 10.74 5.96 -1.88
C ALA A 9 9.82 4.75 -2.04
N ALA A 10 9.62 4.27 -3.25
CA ALA A 10 8.98 2.98 -3.50
C ALA A 10 9.96 1.86 -3.15
N THR A 11 9.61 1.02 -2.17
CA THR A 11 10.48 -0.05 -1.70
C THR A 11 10.32 -1.33 -2.52
N MET A 12 11.40 -2.09 -2.61
CA MET A 12 11.34 -3.47 -3.07
C MET A 12 10.82 -4.39 -1.96
N SER A 13 10.18 -5.49 -2.34
CA SER A 13 9.97 -6.65 -1.48
C SER A 13 11.17 -7.58 -1.66
N ILE A 14 11.89 -7.84 -0.58
CA ILE A 14 13.03 -8.76 -0.61
C ILE A 14 12.49 -10.18 -0.41
N LEU A 15 12.83 -11.08 -1.31
CA LEU A 15 12.36 -12.46 -1.26
C LEU A 15 13.46 -13.40 -0.78
N ASN A 16 13.04 -14.49 -0.16
CA ASN A 16 13.86 -15.65 0.13
C ASN A 16 14.07 -16.49 -1.14
N SER A 17 14.92 -17.51 -1.07
CA SER A 17 15.19 -18.43 -2.19
C SER A 17 13.96 -19.24 -2.62
N ASP A 18 13.00 -19.45 -1.73
CA ASP A 18 11.71 -20.11 -1.99
C ASP A 18 10.62 -19.14 -2.48
N LEU A 19 10.98 -17.89 -2.77
CA LEU A 19 10.12 -16.78 -3.21
C LEU A 19 9.15 -16.25 -2.15
N SER A 20 9.21 -16.71 -0.91
CA SER A 20 8.47 -16.10 0.20
C SER A 20 9.06 -14.74 0.56
N LEU A 21 8.24 -13.85 1.16
CA LEU A 21 8.70 -12.54 1.58
C LEU A 21 9.69 -12.64 2.75
N ASN A 22 10.87 -12.09 2.57
CA ASN A 22 11.79 -11.88 3.69
C ASN A 22 11.38 -10.61 4.44
N VAL A 23 10.58 -10.78 5.46
CA VAL A 23 9.99 -9.68 6.24
C VAL A 23 11.07 -8.78 6.83
N ASP A 24 12.11 -9.35 7.43
CA ASP A 24 13.18 -8.59 8.07
C ASP A 24 13.95 -7.73 7.07
N LYS A 25 14.47 -8.35 6.03
CA LYS A 25 15.23 -7.62 5.00
C LYS A 25 14.38 -6.59 4.26
N THR A 26 13.07 -6.82 4.10
CA THR A 26 12.17 -5.84 3.49
C THR A 26 11.99 -4.62 4.39
N ILE A 27 11.87 -4.82 5.71
CA ILE A 27 11.81 -3.72 6.69
C ILE A 27 13.14 -2.99 6.74
N ASP A 28 14.26 -3.71 6.85
CA ASP A 28 15.60 -3.11 6.89
C ASP A 28 15.86 -2.24 5.65
N HIS A 29 15.47 -2.71 4.46
CA HIS A 29 15.55 -1.93 3.23
C HIS A 29 14.71 -0.65 3.29
N ALA A 30 13.48 -0.73 3.79
CA ALA A 30 12.61 0.44 3.90
C ALA A 30 13.16 1.46 4.91
N GLU A 31 13.68 1.00 6.05
CA GLU A 31 14.26 1.87 7.09
C GLU A 31 15.58 2.49 6.63
N MET A 32 16.43 1.73 5.94
CA MET A 32 17.67 2.24 5.34
C MET A 32 17.39 3.44 4.42
N LEU A 33 16.36 3.40 3.59
CA LEU A 33 15.99 4.52 2.71
C LEU A 33 15.59 5.78 3.51
N ILE A 34 14.94 5.59 4.66
CA ILE A 34 14.60 6.70 5.55
C ILE A 34 15.86 7.27 6.21
N ASP A 35 16.79 6.42 6.67
CA ASP A 35 18.05 6.84 7.25
C ASP A 35 18.95 7.58 6.23
N GLN A 36 18.82 7.24 4.95
CA GLN A 36 19.48 7.93 3.83
C GLN A 36 18.80 9.25 3.41
N GLY A 37 17.77 9.70 4.14
CA GLY A 37 17.16 11.01 3.94
C GLY A 37 15.79 11.03 3.27
N CYS A 38 15.20 9.89 2.94
CA CYS A 38 13.81 9.86 2.50
C CYS A 38 12.88 10.25 3.65
N HIS A 39 11.84 11.02 3.34
CA HIS A 39 10.83 11.42 4.32
C HIS A 39 9.94 10.24 4.75
N GLY A 40 9.84 9.23 3.91
CA GLY A 40 9.14 7.99 4.16
C GLY A 40 9.30 7.02 3.01
N THR A 41 8.58 5.93 3.07
CA THR A 41 8.57 4.90 2.01
C THR A 41 7.17 4.47 1.64
N ALA A 42 7.02 3.89 0.45
CA ALA A 42 5.79 3.23 0.00
C ALA A 42 6.08 1.72 -0.12
N ILE A 43 5.61 0.96 0.87
CA ILE A 43 5.74 -0.49 0.93
C ILE A 43 4.57 -1.12 0.16
N PHE A 44 4.81 -2.21 -0.55
CA PHE A 44 3.81 -2.89 -1.36
C PHE A 44 3.20 -2.03 -2.48
N GLY A 45 4.01 -1.17 -3.08
CA GLY A 45 3.71 -0.58 -4.38
C GLY A 45 4.07 -1.52 -5.53
N SER A 46 4.03 -1.03 -6.77
CA SER A 46 4.40 -1.81 -7.96
C SER A 46 5.88 -2.22 -7.96
N THR A 47 6.77 -1.36 -7.48
CA THR A 47 8.19 -1.69 -7.28
C THR A 47 8.38 -2.86 -6.32
N GLY A 48 7.55 -2.93 -5.28
CA GLY A 48 7.53 -4.04 -4.31
C GLY A 48 6.71 -5.25 -4.78
N GLN A 49 6.30 -5.30 -6.04
CA GLN A 49 5.56 -6.42 -6.63
C GLN A 49 4.35 -6.89 -5.79
N SER A 50 3.63 -5.93 -5.21
CA SER A 50 2.59 -6.17 -4.22
C SER A 50 1.56 -7.25 -4.60
N GLN A 51 1.19 -7.33 -5.88
CA GLN A 51 0.21 -8.30 -6.36
C GLN A 51 0.71 -9.75 -6.28
N LEU A 52 2.02 -9.96 -6.22
CA LEU A 52 2.66 -11.27 -6.16
C LEU A 52 2.95 -11.73 -4.72
N ILE A 53 2.79 -10.83 -3.72
CA ILE A 53 3.02 -11.15 -2.31
C ILE A 53 1.72 -11.64 -1.68
N PRO A 54 1.69 -12.83 -1.07
CA PRO A 54 0.53 -13.34 -0.35
C PRO A 54 0.06 -12.38 0.74
N ILE A 55 -1.25 -12.30 0.95
CA ILE A 55 -1.82 -11.37 1.95
C ILE A 55 -1.38 -11.71 3.37
N SER A 56 -1.18 -12.99 3.67
CA SER A 56 -0.63 -13.45 4.96
C SER A 56 0.75 -12.85 5.23
N GLU A 57 1.64 -12.92 4.25
CA GLU A 57 3.00 -12.37 4.37
C GLU A 57 3.01 -10.84 4.47
N LYS A 58 2.07 -10.16 3.79
CA LYS A 58 1.87 -8.72 3.98
C LYS A 58 1.46 -8.40 5.41
N ILE A 59 0.56 -9.20 5.99
CA ILE A 59 0.10 -9.03 7.37
C ILE A 59 1.25 -9.28 8.36
N ASP A 60 2.08 -10.30 8.13
CA ASP A 60 3.24 -10.60 8.96
C ASP A 60 4.23 -9.42 8.96
N LEU A 61 4.48 -8.85 7.78
CA LEU A 61 5.31 -7.64 7.68
C LEU A 61 4.69 -6.47 8.46
N LEU A 62 3.39 -6.22 8.34
CA LEU A 62 2.72 -5.14 9.07
C LEU A 62 2.79 -5.33 10.58
N ASN A 63 2.60 -6.56 11.08
CA ASN A 63 2.73 -6.90 12.49
C ASN A 63 4.12 -6.53 13.03
N LYS A 64 5.18 -6.84 12.27
CA LYS A 64 6.54 -6.52 12.66
C LYS A 64 6.83 -5.03 12.52
N LEU A 65 6.46 -4.44 11.39
CA LEU A 65 6.65 -3.01 11.10
C LEU A 65 5.91 -2.10 12.09
N SER A 66 4.80 -2.55 12.66
CA SER A 66 4.05 -1.79 13.67
C SER A 66 4.86 -1.46 14.92
N LYS A 67 5.94 -2.20 15.17
CA LYS A 67 6.88 -2.00 16.30
C LYS A 67 8.07 -1.11 15.94
N SER A 68 8.20 -0.71 14.67
CA SER A 68 9.29 0.14 14.20
C SER A 68 9.14 1.58 14.70
N LYS A 69 10.28 2.22 15.01
CA LYS A 69 10.36 3.66 15.26
C LYS A 69 9.93 4.51 14.08
N TYR A 70 9.99 3.95 12.88
CA TYR A 70 9.61 4.61 11.62
C TYR A 70 8.19 4.28 11.14
N LYS A 71 7.40 3.58 11.94
CA LYS A 71 6.04 3.14 11.58
C LYS A 71 5.22 4.22 10.85
N ASP A 72 5.24 5.43 11.37
CA ASP A 72 4.43 6.53 10.82
C ASP A 72 5.00 7.16 9.54
N LYS A 73 6.17 6.71 9.08
CA LYS A 73 6.79 7.17 7.83
C LYS A 73 6.45 6.32 6.62
N HIS A 74 5.67 5.25 6.80
CA HIS A 74 5.32 4.35 5.70
C HIS A 74 3.94 4.64 5.11
N LEU A 75 3.84 4.54 3.79
CA LEU A 75 2.61 4.39 3.03
C LEU A 75 2.44 2.90 2.76
N ILE A 76 1.29 2.35 3.04
CA ILE A 76 1.02 0.93 2.81
C ILE A 76 0.24 0.76 1.52
N GLY A 77 0.86 0.15 0.52
CA GLY A 77 0.19 -0.26 -0.71
C GLY A 77 -0.70 -1.48 -0.44
N THR A 78 -1.88 -1.51 -1.01
CA THR A 78 -2.75 -2.69 -0.93
C THR A 78 -2.41 -3.70 -2.03
N GLY A 79 -2.29 -3.24 -3.28
CA GLY A 79 -2.00 -4.06 -4.44
C GLY A 79 -2.99 -5.22 -4.63
N LEU A 80 -4.26 -5.01 -4.28
CA LEU A 80 -5.31 -6.01 -4.31
C LEU A 80 -6.43 -5.57 -5.27
N ASN A 81 -6.94 -6.51 -6.05
CA ASN A 81 -8.07 -6.29 -6.96
C ASN A 81 -9.43 -6.50 -6.27
N SER A 82 -9.48 -7.42 -5.31
CA SER A 82 -10.69 -7.70 -4.56
C SER A 82 -11.01 -6.57 -3.58
N LEU A 83 -12.20 -5.97 -3.71
CA LEU A 83 -12.69 -4.95 -2.77
C LEU A 83 -12.75 -5.48 -1.33
N GLY A 84 -13.26 -6.69 -1.15
CA GLY A 84 -13.37 -7.31 0.17
C GLY A 84 -12.01 -7.53 0.84
N GLU A 85 -11.03 -8.04 0.09
CA GLU A 85 -9.67 -8.25 0.61
C GLU A 85 -8.96 -6.92 0.86
N THR A 86 -9.14 -5.91 0.00
CA THR A 86 -8.61 -4.56 0.22
C THR A 86 -9.11 -3.99 1.53
N ILE A 87 -10.43 -4.03 1.77
CA ILE A 87 -11.03 -3.54 3.02
C ILE A 87 -10.53 -4.35 4.22
N ASN A 88 -10.48 -5.68 4.13
CA ASN A 88 -10.01 -6.53 5.23
C ASN A 88 -8.53 -6.27 5.57
N PHE A 89 -7.67 -6.21 4.56
CA PHE A 89 -6.26 -5.88 4.75
C PHE A 89 -6.08 -4.49 5.39
N MET A 90 -6.81 -3.49 4.92
CA MET A 90 -6.75 -2.15 5.49
C MET A 90 -7.30 -2.09 6.91
N LYS A 91 -8.31 -2.89 7.27
CA LYS A 91 -8.80 -3.02 8.66
C LYS A 91 -7.71 -3.57 9.57
N VAL A 92 -7.01 -4.63 9.14
CA VAL A 92 -5.87 -5.19 9.89
C VAL A 92 -4.77 -4.15 10.04
N ALA A 93 -4.37 -3.49 8.95
CA ALA A 93 -3.36 -2.43 9.00
C ALA A 93 -3.78 -1.28 9.94
N SER A 94 -5.05 -0.88 9.89
CA SER A 94 -5.59 0.18 10.75
C SER A 94 -5.63 -0.20 12.22
N SER A 95 -5.88 -1.47 12.58
CA SER A 95 -5.81 -1.97 13.96
C SER A 95 -4.37 -1.91 14.50
N LEU A 96 -3.38 -1.99 13.63
CA LEU A 96 -1.97 -1.79 13.93
C LEU A 96 -1.56 -0.29 13.87
N ASN A 97 -2.53 0.62 13.74
CA ASN A 97 -2.35 2.08 13.66
C ASN A 97 -1.68 2.60 12.37
N PHE A 98 -1.61 1.85 11.29
CA PHE A 98 -1.28 2.40 9.98
C PHE A 98 -2.47 3.22 9.44
N LYS A 99 -2.19 4.42 8.93
CA LYS A 99 -3.24 5.39 8.53
C LYS A 99 -3.09 5.92 7.11
N LYS A 100 -2.07 5.49 6.38
CA LYS A 100 -1.76 6.02 5.04
C LYS A 100 -1.67 4.84 4.07
N PHE A 101 -2.54 4.86 3.07
CA PHE A 101 -2.67 3.76 2.11
C PHE A 101 -2.50 4.27 0.68
N LEU A 102 -1.71 3.55 -0.10
CA LEU A 102 -1.60 3.72 -1.55
C LEU A 102 -2.48 2.65 -2.21
N ILE A 103 -3.53 3.08 -2.89
CA ILE A 103 -4.55 2.17 -3.43
C ILE A 103 -4.63 2.35 -4.93
N MET A 104 -4.46 1.25 -5.66
CA MET A 104 -4.74 1.19 -7.08
C MET A 104 -6.23 0.94 -7.31
N PRO A 105 -6.83 1.44 -8.43
CA PRO A 105 -8.14 0.97 -8.84
C PRO A 105 -8.07 -0.53 -9.15
N PRO A 106 -9.20 -1.26 -9.14
CA PRO A 106 -9.18 -2.66 -9.53
C PRO A 106 -8.65 -2.77 -10.97
N ALA A 107 -7.78 -3.74 -11.20
CA ALA A 107 -7.12 -3.98 -12.48
C ALA A 107 -7.62 -5.28 -13.13
N TYR A 108 -7.11 -5.60 -14.31
CA TYR A 108 -7.41 -6.77 -15.12
C TYR A 108 -8.66 -6.62 -15.99
N TYR A 109 -9.80 -6.21 -15.43
CA TYR A 109 -11.01 -5.89 -16.21
C TYR A 109 -11.05 -4.41 -16.55
N LYS A 110 -11.81 -4.04 -17.59
CA LYS A 110 -12.07 -2.63 -17.89
C LYS A 110 -13.18 -2.12 -17.00
N TYR A 111 -12.93 -1.01 -16.35
CA TYR A 111 -13.88 -0.34 -15.47
C TYR A 111 -14.14 1.08 -15.96
N GLY A 112 -15.38 1.53 -15.85
CA GLY A 112 -15.76 2.93 -16.03
C GLY A 112 -15.62 3.73 -14.74
N ASP A 113 -15.86 5.03 -14.83
CA ASP A 113 -15.69 5.95 -13.71
C ASP A 113 -16.62 5.61 -12.54
N SER A 114 -17.87 5.20 -12.84
CA SER A 114 -18.86 4.83 -11.82
C SER A 114 -18.39 3.68 -10.93
N GLU A 115 -17.81 2.64 -11.53
CA GLU A 115 -17.34 1.47 -10.80
C GLU A 115 -16.09 1.80 -9.96
N VAL A 116 -15.19 2.62 -10.50
CA VAL A 116 -14.00 3.05 -9.77
C VAL A 116 -14.38 3.97 -8.62
N ILE A 117 -15.30 4.91 -8.81
CA ILE A 117 -15.83 5.78 -7.75
C ILE A 117 -16.48 4.93 -6.65
N GLU A 118 -17.32 3.97 -7.02
CA GLU A 118 -17.98 3.08 -6.05
C GLU A 118 -16.95 2.26 -5.27
N PHE A 119 -15.91 1.73 -5.93
CA PHE A 119 -14.82 1.00 -5.28
C PHE A 119 -14.17 1.83 -4.18
N TYR A 120 -13.76 3.06 -4.48
CA TYR A 120 -13.13 3.94 -3.48
C TYR A 120 -14.12 4.42 -2.42
N THR A 121 -15.36 4.67 -2.77
CA THR A 121 -16.42 5.08 -1.83
C THR A 121 -16.65 4.01 -0.76
N ARG A 122 -16.72 2.73 -1.16
CA ARG A 122 -16.86 1.61 -0.21
C ARG A 122 -15.64 1.49 0.70
N ILE A 123 -14.44 1.66 0.18
CA ILE A 123 -13.21 1.66 0.98
C ILE A 123 -13.24 2.80 2.00
N ILE A 124 -13.53 4.03 1.58
CA ILE A 124 -13.55 5.23 2.44
C ILE A 124 -14.58 5.06 3.57
N ASN A 125 -15.77 4.58 3.24
CA ASN A 125 -16.84 4.36 4.22
C ASN A 125 -16.48 3.25 5.23
N SER A 126 -15.71 2.25 4.80
CA SER A 126 -15.29 1.16 5.68
C SER A 126 -14.16 1.54 6.64
N ILE A 127 -13.34 2.56 6.29
CA ILE A 127 -12.15 2.96 7.06
C ILE A 127 -12.02 4.50 7.09
N PRO A 128 -12.92 5.19 7.76
CA PRO A 128 -13.09 6.66 7.62
C PRO A 128 -11.95 7.51 8.17
N LYS A 129 -11.03 6.94 8.95
CA LYS A 129 -9.91 7.69 9.59
C LYS A 129 -8.57 7.53 8.86
N CYS A 130 -8.57 6.96 7.66
CA CYS A 130 -7.37 6.73 6.88
C CYS A 130 -7.17 7.79 5.80
N LYS A 131 -5.91 8.01 5.41
CA LYS A 131 -5.54 8.74 4.20
C LYS A 131 -5.39 7.76 3.06
N ILE A 132 -6.09 8.02 1.98
CA ILE A 132 -5.97 7.27 0.74
C ILE A 132 -5.21 8.13 -0.27
N ILE A 133 -4.20 7.54 -0.88
CA ILE A 133 -3.47 8.07 -2.01
C ILE A 133 -3.87 7.24 -3.22
N LEU A 134 -4.45 7.89 -4.21
CA LEU A 134 -4.85 7.23 -5.46
C LEU A 134 -3.60 6.89 -6.26
N TYR A 135 -3.48 5.63 -6.67
CA TYR A 135 -2.41 5.18 -7.55
C TYR A 135 -2.85 5.31 -9.00
N ASN A 136 -2.40 6.38 -9.66
CA ASN A 136 -2.73 6.67 -11.06
C ASN A 136 -1.60 6.20 -11.98
N PHE A 137 -1.67 4.98 -12.45
CA PHE A 137 -0.73 4.42 -13.43
C PHE A 137 -1.47 3.54 -14.43
N GLU A 138 -2.00 4.16 -15.47
CA GLU A 138 -2.87 3.54 -16.48
C GLU A 138 -2.32 2.23 -17.05
N LYS A 139 -1.01 2.17 -17.36
CA LYS A 139 -0.39 0.97 -17.94
C LYS A 139 -0.50 -0.28 -17.06
N LEU A 140 -0.56 -0.12 -15.74
CA LEU A 140 -0.68 -1.24 -14.80
C LEU A 140 -2.11 -1.48 -14.34
N CYS A 141 -2.91 -0.42 -14.24
CA CYS A 141 -4.27 -0.50 -13.70
C CYS A 141 -5.36 -0.61 -14.77
N GLY A 142 -5.03 -0.30 -16.02
CA GLY A 142 -6.03 -0.25 -17.10
C GLY A 142 -7.06 0.88 -16.96
N TYR A 143 -6.84 1.79 -16.00
CA TYR A 143 -7.71 2.94 -15.72
C TYR A 143 -6.88 4.21 -15.49
N LYS A 144 -7.34 5.31 -16.05
CA LYS A 144 -6.75 6.64 -15.92
C LYS A 144 -7.72 7.57 -15.21
N PHE A 145 -7.31 8.12 -14.07
CA PHE A 145 -8.10 9.14 -13.39
C PHE A 145 -8.10 10.43 -14.22
N SER A 146 -9.28 11.03 -14.38
CA SER A 146 -9.42 12.41 -14.87
C SER A 146 -9.19 13.41 -13.72
N VAL A 147 -9.04 14.68 -14.08
CA VAL A 147 -8.92 15.80 -13.12
C VAL A 147 -10.23 16.61 -13.05
N GLU A 148 -11.27 16.14 -13.76
CA GLU A 148 -12.61 16.73 -13.77
C GLU A 148 -13.51 16.09 -12.74
#